data_7cd2534f49291f0ec052eaa24f421f7b
#
_entry.id   7cd2534f49291f0ec052eaa24f421f7b
#
_cell.length_a   1.000
_cell.length_b   1.000
_cell.length_c   1.000
_cell.angle_alpha   90.00
_cell.angle_beta   90.00
_cell.angle_gamma   90.00
#
_symmetry.space_group_name_H-M   'P 1'
#
loop_
_entity.id
_entity.type
_entity.pdbx_description
1 polymer ?
#
loop_
_entity_poly.entity_id
_entity_poly.type
_entity_poly.pdbx_seq_one_letter_code
_entity_poly.pdbx_strand_id
1 'polypeptide(L)'
;MARFDHLSLPVASWTRSRDWYARCIGLKVEFEIAERQTVALRDQNDFTIFFQQSTERSRPADIALYFSVGDVDALHRALTTARVAFVHPPQKTYWGYGAELLDPDGYVVRLWDERTMHDNSIS
;
A
#
# COMPACT_ATOMS: atom_id res chain seq x y z
N MET A 1 -22.15 -12.94 -13.23
CA MET A 1 -21.23 -11.80 -13.10
C MET A 1 -20.01 -12.18 -12.30
N ALA A 2 -18.85 -11.77 -12.78
CA ALA A 2 -17.62 -12.00 -12.02
C ALA A 2 -17.50 -11.02 -10.86
N ARG A 3 -16.87 -11.46 -9.79
CA ARG A 3 -16.52 -10.62 -8.65
C ARG A 3 -14.99 -10.67 -8.48
N PHE A 4 -14.38 -9.51 -8.30
CA PHE A 4 -12.94 -9.47 -8.07
C PHE A 4 -12.62 -10.11 -6.71
N ASP A 5 -11.74 -11.11 -6.71
CA ASP A 5 -11.46 -11.88 -5.51
C ASP A 5 -10.22 -11.32 -4.79
N HIS A 6 -9.09 -11.29 -5.47
CA HIS A 6 -7.86 -10.77 -4.88
C HIS A 6 -6.82 -10.43 -5.93
N LEU A 7 -5.83 -9.63 -5.53
CA LEU A 7 -4.65 -9.34 -6.32
C LEU A 7 -3.48 -10.10 -5.70
N SER A 8 -2.66 -10.74 -6.52
CA SER A 8 -1.47 -11.43 -6.03
C SER A 8 -0.22 -10.76 -6.58
N LEU A 9 0.72 -10.43 -5.70
CA LEU A 9 1.96 -9.76 -6.06
C LEU A 9 3.16 -10.59 -5.58
N PRO A 10 4.16 -10.82 -6.46
CA PRO A 10 5.39 -11.48 -6.05
C PRO A 10 6.26 -10.52 -5.24
N VAL A 11 6.85 -11.04 -4.17
CA VAL A 11 7.69 -10.26 -3.25
C VAL A 11 8.96 -11.03 -2.90
N ALA A 12 9.99 -10.30 -2.44
CA ALA A 12 11.25 -10.93 -2.05
C ALA A 12 11.13 -11.66 -0.71
N SER A 13 10.31 -11.15 0.20
CA SER A 13 10.10 -11.75 1.53
C SER A 13 8.64 -11.55 1.93
N TRP A 14 7.91 -12.65 2.02
CA TRP A 14 6.48 -12.58 2.37
C TRP A 14 6.26 -12.04 3.78
N THR A 15 7.17 -12.37 4.71
CA THR A 15 7.05 -11.89 6.09
C THR A 15 7.37 -10.40 6.20
N ARG A 16 8.37 -9.92 5.45
CA ARG A 16 8.70 -8.51 5.42
C ARG A 16 7.55 -7.68 4.84
N SER A 17 6.96 -8.15 3.74
CA SER A 17 5.82 -7.45 3.13
C SER A 17 4.61 -7.46 4.06
N ARG A 18 4.33 -8.60 4.71
CA ARG A 18 3.26 -8.69 5.70
C ARG A 18 3.43 -7.63 6.78
N ASP A 19 4.61 -7.55 7.38
CA ASP A 19 4.86 -6.65 8.50
C ASP A 19 4.79 -5.19 8.06
N TRP A 20 5.32 -4.88 6.89
CA TRP A 20 5.32 -3.51 6.37
C TRP A 20 3.88 -3.02 6.11
N TYR A 21 3.07 -3.82 5.40
CA TYR A 21 1.71 -3.40 5.06
C TYR A 21 0.81 -3.36 6.30
N ALA A 22 1.03 -4.25 7.26
CA ALA A 22 0.29 -4.20 8.52
C ALA A 22 0.64 -2.96 9.32
N ARG A 23 1.93 -2.63 9.41
CA ARG A 23 2.40 -1.51 10.23
C ARG A 23 2.18 -0.16 9.56
N CYS A 24 2.50 -0.04 8.26
CA CYS A 24 2.49 1.26 7.59
C CYS A 24 1.12 1.62 7.01
N ILE A 25 0.40 0.62 6.49
CA ILE A 25 -0.87 0.85 5.80
C ILE A 25 -2.06 0.45 6.67
N GLY A 26 -1.84 -0.43 7.65
CA GLY A 26 -2.90 -0.87 8.53
C GLY A 26 -3.70 -2.04 7.98
N LEU A 27 -3.18 -2.76 6.99
CA LEU A 27 -3.85 -3.96 6.51
C LEU A 27 -3.79 -5.05 7.57
N LYS A 28 -4.78 -5.92 7.57
CA LYS A 28 -4.87 -7.01 8.53
C LYS A 28 -4.57 -8.32 7.87
N VAL A 29 -3.85 -9.19 8.57
CA VAL A 29 -3.57 -10.54 8.09
C VAL A 29 -4.88 -11.32 8.10
N GLU A 30 -5.28 -11.82 6.93
CA GLU A 30 -6.44 -12.68 6.82
C GLU A 30 -6.06 -14.14 7.08
N PHE A 31 -4.96 -14.58 6.43
CA PHE A 31 -4.37 -15.89 6.72
C PHE A 31 -2.96 -15.96 6.16
N GLU A 32 -2.21 -16.98 6.59
CA GLU A 32 -0.85 -17.24 6.14
C GLU A 32 -0.75 -18.70 5.69
N ILE A 33 0.00 -18.92 4.62
CA ILE A 33 0.33 -20.26 4.14
C ILE A 33 1.86 -20.34 4.12
N ALA A 34 2.44 -20.63 5.29
CA ALA A 34 3.89 -20.57 5.48
C ALA A 34 4.64 -21.51 4.55
N GLU A 35 4.13 -22.71 4.32
CA GLU A 35 4.76 -23.70 3.43
C GLU A 35 4.76 -23.25 1.97
N ARG A 36 3.95 -22.27 1.61
CA ARG A 36 3.94 -21.67 0.28
C ARG A 36 4.49 -20.25 0.30
N GLN A 37 5.00 -19.80 1.43
CA GLN A 37 5.59 -18.47 1.61
C GLN A 37 4.65 -17.38 1.09
N THR A 38 3.39 -17.48 1.50
CA THR A 38 2.30 -16.63 1.03
C THR A 38 1.52 -16.09 2.22
N VAL A 39 1.11 -14.84 2.14
CA VAL A 39 0.23 -14.20 3.11
C VAL A 39 -0.88 -13.46 2.38
N ALA A 40 -2.09 -13.53 2.92
CA ALA A 40 -3.22 -12.74 2.44
C ALA A 40 -3.50 -11.64 3.45
N LEU A 41 -3.47 -10.40 3.00
CA LEU A 41 -3.80 -9.23 3.79
C LEU A 41 -5.08 -8.60 3.23
N ARG A 42 -5.91 -8.06 4.12
CA ARG A 42 -7.15 -7.43 3.71
C ARG A 42 -7.30 -6.05 4.32
N ASP A 43 -8.05 -5.19 3.62
CA ASP A 43 -8.45 -3.90 4.14
C ASP A 43 -9.79 -4.02 4.88
N GLN A 44 -10.35 -2.89 5.32
CA GLN A 44 -11.60 -2.87 6.06
C GLN A 44 -12.82 -3.22 5.21
N ASN A 45 -12.68 -3.22 3.89
CA ASN A 45 -13.77 -3.55 2.96
C ASN A 45 -13.61 -4.93 2.33
N ASP A 46 -12.77 -5.76 2.95
CA ASP A 46 -12.50 -7.14 2.51
C ASP A 46 -11.82 -7.25 1.15
N PHE A 47 -11.18 -6.17 0.68
CA PHE A 47 -10.31 -6.26 -0.48
C PHE A 47 -9.01 -6.94 -0.04
N THR A 48 -8.63 -7.99 -0.75
CA THR A 48 -7.52 -8.86 -0.35
C THR A 48 -6.35 -8.77 -1.32
N ILE A 49 -5.14 -8.66 -0.76
CA ILE A 49 -3.90 -8.73 -1.52
C ILE A 49 -3.11 -9.92 -1.00
N PHE A 50 -2.66 -10.77 -1.92
CA PHE A 50 -1.76 -11.88 -1.62
C PHE A 50 -0.33 -11.44 -1.94
N PHE A 51 0.58 -11.67 -1.00
CA PHE A 51 2.01 -11.52 -1.26
C PHE A 51 2.63 -12.89 -1.25
N GLN A 52 3.21 -13.28 -2.37
CA GLN A 52 3.82 -14.59 -2.55
C GLN A 52 5.31 -14.42 -2.78
N GLN A 53 6.13 -15.07 -1.97
CA GLN A 53 7.57 -14.98 -2.11
C GLN A 53 8.03 -15.63 -3.40
N SER A 54 8.90 -14.92 -4.13
CA SER A 54 9.37 -15.39 -5.42
C SER A 54 10.72 -14.75 -5.75
N THR A 55 11.57 -15.50 -6.44
CA THR A 55 12.81 -14.97 -6.98
C THR A 55 12.57 -14.32 -8.35
N GLU A 56 11.45 -14.67 -9.00
CA GLU A 56 11.06 -14.10 -10.27
C GLU A 56 9.96 -13.07 -10.03
N ARG A 57 10.32 -11.81 -10.09
CA ARG A 57 9.39 -10.73 -9.80
C ARG A 57 9.18 -9.88 -11.05
N SER A 58 7.97 -9.34 -11.18
CA SER A 58 7.67 -8.35 -12.19
C SER A 58 8.47 -7.08 -11.88
N ARG A 59 8.29 -6.05 -12.71
CA ARG A 59 8.95 -4.75 -12.51
C ARG A 59 8.14 -3.95 -11.50
N PRO A 60 8.54 -3.92 -10.22
CA PRO A 60 7.72 -3.32 -9.16
C PRO A 60 7.39 -1.85 -9.41
N ALA A 61 8.31 -1.10 -10.02
CA ALA A 61 8.09 0.33 -10.28
C ALA A 61 6.95 0.58 -11.26
N ASP A 62 6.52 -0.43 -12.00
CA ASP A 62 5.42 -0.31 -12.96
C ASP A 62 4.05 -0.54 -12.31
N ILE A 63 4.02 -0.93 -11.04
CA ILE A 63 2.78 -1.23 -10.33
C ILE A 63 2.58 -0.22 -9.21
N ALA A 64 1.45 0.44 -9.20
CA ALA A 64 1.09 1.39 -8.17
C ALA A 64 -0.16 0.93 -7.43
N LEU A 65 -0.06 0.93 -6.10
CA LEU A 65 -1.17 0.61 -5.21
C LEU A 65 -1.67 1.91 -4.58
N TYR A 66 -2.94 2.20 -4.75
CA TYR A 66 -3.55 3.41 -4.24
C TYR A 66 -4.39 3.06 -3.02
N PHE A 67 -4.15 3.78 -1.92
CA PHE A 67 -4.91 3.59 -0.69
C PHE A 67 -5.57 4.91 -0.30
N SER A 68 -6.88 4.86 -0.10
CA SER A 68 -7.63 5.96 0.49
C SER A 68 -7.46 5.87 2.00
N VAL A 69 -7.02 6.96 2.62
CA VAL A 69 -6.79 6.99 4.08
C VAL A 69 -7.61 8.12 4.69
N GLY A 70 -7.75 8.11 6.01
CA GLY A 70 -8.58 9.10 6.68
C GLY A 70 -8.00 10.51 6.69
N ASP A 71 -6.67 10.61 6.81
CA ASP A 71 -5.96 11.90 6.88
C ASP A 71 -4.53 11.66 6.41
N VAL A 72 -4.26 12.00 5.15
CA VAL A 72 -2.96 11.71 4.56
C VAL A 72 -1.85 12.52 5.21
N ASP A 73 -2.12 13.75 5.65
CA ASP A 73 -1.11 14.57 6.30
C ASP A 73 -0.71 13.97 7.65
N ALA A 74 -1.70 13.52 8.42
CA ALA A 74 -1.42 12.89 9.72
C ALA A 74 -0.66 11.59 9.55
N LEU A 75 -1.03 10.77 8.57
CA LEU A 75 -0.34 9.51 8.31
C LEU A 75 1.09 9.76 7.86
N HIS A 76 1.30 10.75 6.99
CA HIS A 76 2.65 11.13 6.57
C HIS A 76 3.53 11.52 7.76
N ARG A 77 2.99 12.34 8.68
CA ARG A 77 3.73 12.74 9.88
C ARG A 77 4.09 11.52 10.74
N ALA A 78 3.13 10.64 10.96
CA ALA A 78 3.35 9.44 11.78
C ALA A 78 4.40 8.53 11.15
N LEU A 79 4.32 8.27 9.85
CA LEU A 79 5.27 7.40 9.17
C LEU A 79 6.67 8.03 9.09
N THR A 80 6.75 9.35 8.89
CA THR A 80 8.02 10.05 8.89
C THR A 80 8.69 9.96 10.27
N THR A 81 7.91 10.09 11.34
CA THR A 81 8.42 9.93 12.71
C THR A 81 8.93 8.50 12.92
N ALA A 82 8.28 7.51 12.31
CA ALA A 82 8.73 6.11 12.35
C ALA A 82 9.87 5.82 11.37
N ARG A 83 10.43 6.85 10.74
CA ARG A 83 11.56 6.76 9.80
C ARG A 83 11.24 6.04 8.50
N VAL A 84 10.00 6.10 8.07
CA VAL A 84 9.61 5.63 6.75
C VAL A 84 9.92 6.72 5.72
N ALA A 85 10.67 6.36 4.70
CA ALA A 85 11.05 7.31 3.65
C ALA A 85 9.94 7.44 2.62
N PHE A 86 9.70 8.67 2.15
CA PHE A 86 8.72 8.97 1.12
C PHE A 86 9.41 9.41 -0.15
N VAL A 87 8.81 9.09 -1.30
CA VAL A 87 9.23 9.66 -2.59
C VAL A 87 8.87 11.14 -2.63
N HIS A 88 7.66 11.48 -2.19
CA HIS A 88 7.29 12.88 -1.97
C HIS A 88 6.24 12.95 -0.85
N PRO A 89 6.20 14.09 -0.14
CA PRO A 89 5.19 14.30 0.91
C PRO A 89 3.82 14.58 0.28
N PRO A 90 2.78 14.73 1.11
CA PRO A 90 1.46 15.11 0.61
C PRO A 90 1.53 16.38 -0.23
N GLN A 91 1.02 16.30 -1.44
CA GLN A 91 1.01 17.39 -2.40
C GLN A 91 -0.01 17.12 -3.50
N LYS A 92 -0.32 18.13 -4.26
CA LYS A 92 -1.24 18.00 -5.38
C LYS A 92 -0.53 17.30 -6.54
N THR A 93 -1.16 16.25 -7.07
CA THR A 93 -0.62 15.45 -8.18
C THR A 93 -1.69 15.30 -9.24
N TYR A 94 -1.34 14.67 -10.38
CA TYR A 94 -2.35 14.40 -11.41
C TYR A 94 -3.38 13.35 -10.96
N TRP A 95 -3.04 12.55 -9.95
CA TRP A 95 -3.95 11.52 -9.42
C TRP A 95 -4.67 11.97 -8.14
N GLY A 96 -4.43 13.19 -7.67
CA GLY A 96 -5.10 13.76 -6.51
C GLY A 96 -4.12 14.33 -5.51
N TYR A 97 -4.62 14.69 -4.33
CA TYR A 97 -3.78 15.15 -3.22
C TYR A 97 -3.34 13.95 -2.41
N GLY A 98 -2.04 13.75 -2.33
CA GLY A 98 -1.52 12.61 -1.59
C GLY A 98 -0.01 12.53 -1.59
N ALA A 99 0.49 11.46 -0.96
CA ALA A 99 1.90 11.19 -0.80
C ALA A 99 2.27 9.89 -1.51
N GLU A 100 3.54 9.75 -1.86
CA GLU A 100 4.03 8.54 -2.51
C GLU A 100 5.22 7.98 -1.77
N LEU A 101 5.22 6.67 -1.60
CA LEU A 101 6.34 5.96 -1.01
C LEU A 101 6.49 4.62 -1.72
N LEU A 102 7.61 3.95 -1.45
CA LEU A 102 7.87 2.63 -2.01
C LEU A 102 7.76 1.60 -0.89
N ASP A 103 7.18 0.45 -1.22
CA ASP A 103 7.18 -0.67 -0.29
C ASP A 103 8.56 -1.35 -0.29
N PRO A 104 8.80 -2.38 0.53
CA PRO A 104 10.12 -3.03 0.60
C PRO A 104 10.61 -3.63 -0.72
N ASP A 105 9.71 -3.92 -1.65
CA ASP A 105 10.08 -4.49 -2.95
C ASP A 105 10.18 -3.43 -4.05
N GLY A 106 9.81 -2.19 -3.77
CA GLY A 106 9.79 -1.13 -4.75
C GLY A 106 8.46 -0.92 -5.44
N TYR A 107 7.40 -1.59 -4.99
CA TYR A 107 6.05 -1.27 -5.48
C TYR A 107 5.69 0.13 -5.04
N VAL A 108 5.10 0.88 -5.95
CA VAL A 108 4.68 2.26 -5.68
C VAL A 108 3.42 2.22 -4.82
N VAL A 109 3.45 2.93 -3.70
CA VAL A 109 2.29 3.05 -2.81
C VAL A 109 1.88 4.51 -2.76
N ARG A 110 0.63 4.79 -3.10
CA ARG A 110 0.09 6.16 -3.10
C ARG A 110 -1.03 6.26 -2.09
N LEU A 111 -0.87 7.23 -1.19
CA LEU A 111 -1.81 7.49 -0.10
C LEU A 111 -2.52 8.80 -0.38
N TRP A 112 -3.85 8.79 -0.37
CA TRP A 112 -4.63 10.00 -0.59
C TRP A 112 -5.85 10.00 0.32
N ASP A 113 -6.40 11.17 0.58
CA ASP A 113 -7.67 11.25 1.25
C ASP A 113 -8.62 12.18 0.51
N GLU A 114 -9.87 11.78 0.50
CA GLU A 114 -10.89 12.47 -0.26
C GLU A 114 -11.13 13.88 0.25
N ARG A 115 -10.97 14.07 1.56
CA ARG A 115 -11.18 15.36 2.19
C ARG A 115 -10.15 16.39 1.72
N THR A 116 -8.85 16.04 1.79
CA THR A 116 -7.80 16.96 1.38
C THR A 116 -7.79 17.15 -0.14
N MET A 117 -8.14 16.12 -0.88
CA MET A 117 -8.24 16.23 -2.34
C MET A 117 -9.38 17.18 -2.72
N HIS A 118 -10.51 17.09 -2.03
CA HIS A 118 -11.65 17.97 -2.27
C HIS A 118 -11.29 19.42 -1.96
N ASP A 119 -10.65 19.66 -0.82
CA ASP A 119 -10.24 21.02 -0.43
C ASP A 119 -9.28 21.62 -1.45
N ASN A 120 -8.37 20.82 -1.97
CA ASN A 120 -7.38 21.26 -2.94
C ASN A 120 -7.96 21.45 -4.35
N SER A 121 -9.05 20.78 -4.67
CA SER A 121 -9.68 20.93 -5.98
C SER A 121 -10.40 22.27 -6.13
N ILE A 122 -10.73 22.92 -5.03
CA ILE A 122 -11.43 24.20 -5.02
C ILE A 122 -10.48 25.38 -5.23
N SER A 123 -9.24 25.22 -4.83
CA SER A 123 -8.23 26.29 -4.87
C SER A 123 -7.61 26.53 -6.24
#